data_2d214cfe47dbcaaac228e78028798413
#
_entry.id   2d214cfe47dbcaaac228e78028798413
#
_cell.length_a   1.000
_cell.length_b   1.000
_cell.length_c   1.000
_cell.angle_alpha   90.00
_cell.angle_beta   90.00
_cell.angle_gamma   90.00
#
_symmetry.space_group_name_H-M   'P 1'
#
loop_
_entity.id
_entity.type
_entity.pdbx_description
1 polymer ?
#
loop_
_entity_poly.entity_id
_entity_poly.type
_entity_poly.pdbx_seq_one_letter_code
_entity_poly.pdbx_strand_id
1 'polypeptide(L)'
;SFFPQLVAGPIVRAKEFFPQLHKPFFLGRRQFGIAIFWILNGLAKKLILSDYLAVNFCDRVFENPLLYTGFENLTALFGYSLQVYADFSGYTDIATGVAMLMGFYLPKNFNSPYKARNAGEFWKRWHISLSKWLQDYLYIPLGGNRNGTFGSYAIILGIAFLASALAKNWWVFGVVLVIAAVLAILITFCQKYRKELISDINRMDTMLLGGLWHGASWNFMIWGGLNGLGMLIYRFWKSCNVYVRTLVIGLVCLTFYILKTAVPASVFNMFFVWT
;
A
#
# COMPACT_ATOMS: atom_id res chain seq x y z
N SER A 1 -4.08 -26.33 10.27
CA SER A 1 -4.15 -25.05 9.55
C SER A 1 -5.45 -24.99 8.74
N PHE A 2 -6.07 -23.81 8.68
CA PHE A 2 -7.31 -23.61 7.93
C PHE A 2 -6.98 -23.15 6.51
N PHE A 3 -7.10 -24.06 5.53
CA PHE A 3 -6.53 -23.92 4.19
C PHE A 3 -7.14 -22.80 3.33
N PRO A 4 -8.45 -22.42 3.42
CA PRO A 4 -9.03 -21.47 2.48
C PRO A 4 -8.33 -20.10 2.45
N GLN A 5 -7.78 -19.68 3.59
CA GLN A 5 -7.12 -18.37 3.73
C GLN A 5 -5.58 -18.44 3.76
N LEU A 6 -4.99 -19.64 3.72
CA LEU A 6 -3.59 -19.86 4.11
C LEU A 6 -2.59 -19.08 3.26
N VAL A 7 -2.81 -18.98 1.97
CA VAL A 7 -1.84 -18.38 1.04
C VAL A 7 -2.03 -16.86 0.90
N ALA A 8 -3.22 -16.41 0.56
CA ALA A 8 -3.51 -15.00 0.27
C ALA A 8 -4.90 -14.55 0.75
N GLY A 9 -5.55 -15.35 1.59
CA GLY A 9 -6.87 -15.01 2.14
C GLY A 9 -6.80 -13.96 3.24
N PRO A 10 -7.98 -13.53 3.75
CA PRO A 10 -8.05 -12.58 4.85
C PRO A 10 -7.33 -13.09 6.10
N ILE A 11 -6.52 -12.25 6.72
CA ILE A 11 -5.83 -12.58 7.98
C ILE A 11 -6.88 -12.63 9.11
N VAL A 12 -7.09 -13.82 9.66
CA VAL A 12 -8.04 -14.05 10.76
C VAL A 12 -7.30 -14.15 12.06
N ARG A 13 -7.83 -13.51 13.09
CA ARG A 13 -7.26 -13.56 14.44
C ARG A 13 -7.81 -14.75 15.21
N ALA A 14 -6.99 -15.33 16.09
CA ALA A 14 -7.39 -16.44 16.95
C ALA A 14 -8.69 -16.14 17.74
N LYS A 15 -8.82 -14.92 18.26
CA LYS A 15 -10.02 -14.48 18.99
C LYS A 15 -11.31 -14.45 18.15
N GLU A 16 -11.19 -14.34 16.83
CA GLU A 16 -12.31 -14.31 15.89
C GLU A 16 -12.59 -15.72 15.32
N PHE A 17 -11.55 -16.56 15.26
CA PHE A 17 -11.62 -17.90 14.68
C PHE A 17 -12.04 -18.96 15.68
N PHE A 18 -11.41 -19.00 16.88
CA PHE A 18 -11.68 -20.04 17.88
C PHE A 18 -13.15 -20.16 18.32
N PRO A 19 -13.91 -19.06 18.52
CA PRO A 19 -15.32 -19.17 18.83
C PRO A 19 -16.16 -19.84 17.74
N GLN A 20 -15.68 -19.83 16.48
CA GLN A 20 -16.39 -20.47 15.36
C GLN A 20 -16.16 -21.98 15.34
N LEU A 21 -15.03 -22.49 15.89
CA LEU A 21 -14.74 -23.92 15.95
C LEU A 21 -15.73 -24.68 16.85
N HIS A 22 -16.29 -24.02 17.85
CA HIS A 22 -17.21 -24.63 18.83
C HIS A 22 -18.68 -24.39 18.49
N LYS A 23 -18.98 -23.71 17.36
CA LYS A 23 -20.37 -23.51 16.96
C LYS A 23 -20.85 -24.69 16.12
N PRO A 24 -22.08 -25.22 16.44
CA PRO A 24 -22.66 -26.21 15.58
C PRO A 24 -22.86 -25.65 14.19
N PHE A 25 -22.44 -26.43 13.19
CA PHE A 25 -22.51 -26.01 11.80
C PHE A 25 -23.77 -26.56 11.14
N PHE A 26 -24.54 -25.70 10.51
CA PHE A 26 -25.66 -26.06 9.67
C PHE A 26 -25.62 -25.21 8.38
N LEU A 27 -25.49 -25.87 7.25
CA LEU A 27 -25.47 -25.21 5.94
C LEU A 27 -26.91 -25.11 5.39
N GLY A 28 -27.55 -23.95 5.64
CA GLY A 28 -28.86 -23.66 5.06
C GLY A 28 -28.76 -23.31 3.56
N ARG A 29 -29.86 -23.45 2.84
CA ARG A 29 -29.93 -23.15 1.39
C ARG A 29 -29.47 -21.73 1.05
N ARG A 30 -29.78 -20.74 1.88
CA ARG A 30 -29.37 -19.35 1.70
C ARG A 30 -27.85 -19.20 1.83
N GLN A 31 -27.25 -19.78 2.87
CA GLN A 31 -25.78 -19.73 3.07
C GLN A 31 -25.04 -20.42 1.93
N PHE A 32 -25.54 -21.59 1.50
CA PHE A 32 -25.02 -22.29 0.34
C PHE A 32 -25.04 -21.40 -0.91
N GLY A 33 -26.18 -20.78 -1.22
CA GLY A 33 -26.29 -19.89 -2.39
C GLY A 33 -25.34 -18.69 -2.33
N ILE A 34 -25.19 -18.06 -1.13
CA ILE A 34 -24.24 -16.97 -0.93
C ILE A 34 -22.79 -17.45 -1.12
N ALA A 35 -22.44 -18.62 -0.55
CA ALA A 35 -21.10 -19.17 -0.69
C ALA A 35 -20.73 -19.45 -2.15
N ILE A 36 -21.63 -20.08 -2.90
CA ILE A 36 -21.46 -20.32 -4.34
C ILE A 36 -21.35 -19.00 -5.11
N PHE A 37 -22.18 -18.00 -4.79
CA PHE A 37 -22.06 -16.67 -5.40
C PHE A 37 -20.65 -16.06 -5.19
N TRP A 38 -20.09 -16.13 -3.97
CA TRP A 38 -18.73 -15.64 -3.71
C TRP A 38 -17.68 -16.39 -4.51
N ILE A 39 -17.77 -17.72 -4.59
CA ILE A 39 -16.83 -18.54 -5.39
C ILE A 39 -16.90 -18.16 -6.87
N LEU A 40 -18.10 -18.09 -7.44
CA LEU A 40 -18.27 -17.74 -8.86
C LEU A 40 -17.84 -16.29 -9.15
N ASN A 41 -18.14 -15.35 -8.27
CA ASN A 41 -17.68 -13.97 -8.39
C ASN A 41 -16.16 -13.88 -8.35
N GLY A 42 -15.52 -14.62 -7.44
CA GLY A 42 -14.08 -14.70 -7.35
C GLY A 42 -13.43 -15.31 -8.59
N LEU A 43 -13.99 -16.42 -9.11
CA LEU A 43 -13.55 -17.02 -10.37
C LEU A 43 -13.71 -16.07 -11.55
N ALA A 44 -14.82 -15.35 -11.65
CA ALA A 44 -15.02 -14.36 -12.71
C ALA A 44 -13.98 -13.23 -12.63
N LYS A 45 -13.67 -12.72 -11.45
CA LYS A 45 -12.59 -11.73 -11.27
C LYS A 45 -11.24 -12.28 -11.67
N LYS A 46 -10.90 -13.50 -11.27
CA LYS A 46 -9.62 -14.13 -11.57
C LYS A 46 -9.49 -14.41 -13.07
N LEU A 47 -10.41 -15.15 -13.65
CA LEU A 47 -10.28 -15.65 -15.02
C LEU A 47 -10.60 -14.59 -16.08
N ILE A 48 -11.68 -13.80 -15.87
CA ILE A 48 -12.18 -12.86 -16.89
C ILE A 48 -11.48 -11.50 -16.77
N LEU A 49 -11.30 -10.98 -15.55
CA LEU A 49 -10.68 -9.66 -15.40
C LEU A 49 -9.17 -9.76 -15.25
N SER A 50 -8.66 -10.56 -14.32
CA SER A 50 -7.23 -10.58 -14.03
C SER A 50 -6.44 -11.27 -15.13
N ASP A 51 -6.65 -12.56 -15.35
CA ASP A 51 -5.81 -13.36 -16.24
C ASP A 51 -5.99 -12.95 -17.71
N TYR A 52 -7.23 -12.66 -18.12
CA TYR A 52 -7.47 -12.19 -19.49
C TYR A 52 -6.79 -10.83 -19.76
N LEU A 53 -6.89 -9.88 -18.82
CA LEU A 53 -6.25 -8.56 -18.96
C LEU A 53 -4.72 -8.68 -18.93
N ALA A 54 -4.18 -9.54 -18.07
CA ALA A 54 -2.76 -9.82 -18.01
C ALA A 54 -2.22 -10.29 -19.37
N VAL A 55 -2.67 -11.44 -19.81
CA VAL A 55 -2.13 -12.15 -20.99
C VAL A 55 -2.37 -11.38 -22.30
N ASN A 56 -3.54 -10.73 -22.42
CA ASN A 56 -3.91 -10.09 -23.68
C ASN A 56 -3.45 -8.64 -23.84
N PHE A 57 -3.09 -7.97 -22.74
CA PHE A 57 -2.71 -6.57 -22.80
C PHE A 57 -1.51 -6.22 -21.91
N CYS A 58 -1.61 -6.32 -20.57
CA CYS A 58 -0.61 -5.77 -19.67
C CYS A 58 0.77 -6.38 -19.87
N ASP A 59 0.86 -7.73 -19.90
CA ASP A 59 2.15 -8.41 -20.00
C ASP A 59 2.83 -8.12 -21.34
N ARG A 60 2.06 -8.09 -22.45
CA ARG A 60 2.59 -7.75 -23.78
C ARG A 60 3.19 -6.35 -23.84
N VAL A 61 2.52 -5.38 -23.23
CA VAL A 61 3.02 -3.99 -23.19
C VAL A 61 4.27 -3.91 -22.33
N PHE A 62 4.30 -4.57 -21.16
CA PHE A 62 5.43 -4.50 -20.24
C PHE A 62 6.65 -5.29 -20.71
N GLU A 63 6.46 -6.37 -21.49
CA GLU A 63 7.57 -7.10 -22.11
C GLU A 63 8.32 -6.26 -23.15
N ASN A 64 7.61 -5.45 -23.93
CA ASN A 64 8.19 -4.65 -25.00
C ASN A 64 7.60 -3.22 -25.04
N PRO A 65 7.82 -2.39 -24.01
CA PRO A 65 7.15 -1.09 -23.88
C PRO A 65 7.48 -0.11 -25.03
N LEU A 66 8.61 -0.29 -25.72
CA LEU A 66 9.02 0.54 -26.85
C LEU A 66 8.23 0.30 -28.12
N LEU A 67 7.50 -0.83 -28.24
CA LEU A 67 6.63 -1.13 -29.36
C LEU A 67 5.24 -0.47 -29.26
N TYR A 68 4.92 0.10 -28.11
CA TYR A 68 3.62 0.68 -27.81
C TYR A 68 3.72 2.17 -27.61
N THR A 69 2.64 2.87 -27.95
CA THR A 69 2.52 4.30 -27.71
C THR A 69 2.51 4.62 -26.20
N GLY A 70 2.83 5.86 -25.86
CA GLY A 70 2.77 6.30 -24.47
C GLY A 70 1.38 6.15 -23.84
N PHE A 71 0.31 6.33 -24.64
CA PHE A 71 -1.06 6.12 -24.19
C PHE A 71 -1.33 4.63 -23.85
N GLU A 72 -0.86 3.70 -24.67
CA GLU A 72 -1.00 2.26 -24.41
C GLU A 72 -0.21 1.85 -23.17
N ASN A 73 1.02 2.34 -23.02
CA ASN A 73 1.85 2.13 -21.82
C ASN A 73 1.16 2.65 -20.56
N LEU A 74 0.60 3.88 -20.61
CA LEU A 74 -0.16 4.46 -19.50
C LEU A 74 -1.43 3.62 -19.18
N THR A 75 -2.14 3.19 -20.22
CA THR A 75 -3.32 2.35 -20.07
C THR A 75 -2.97 0.99 -19.46
N ALA A 76 -1.82 0.42 -19.83
CA ALA A 76 -1.33 -0.83 -19.25
C ALA A 76 -1.00 -0.69 -17.75
N LEU A 77 -0.49 0.45 -17.27
CA LEU A 77 -0.29 0.72 -15.84
C LEU A 77 -1.62 0.70 -15.07
N PHE A 78 -2.65 1.34 -15.59
CA PHE A 78 -4.00 1.28 -14.98
C PHE A 78 -4.61 -0.12 -15.10
N GLY A 79 -4.42 -0.78 -16.23
CA GLY A 79 -4.82 -2.16 -16.46
C GLY A 79 -4.18 -3.11 -15.44
N TYR A 80 -2.88 -2.98 -15.20
CA TYR A 80 -2.16 -3.75 -14.21
C TYR A 80 -2.68 -3.50 -12.78
N SER A 81 -2.99 -2.26 -12.44
CA SER A 81 -3.61 -1.95 -11.16
C SER A 81 -4.95 -2.68 -10.99
N LEU A 82 -5.78 -2.69 -12.03
CA LEU A 82 -7.06 -3.42 -12.03
C LEU A 82 -6.85 -4.94 -11.99
N GLN A 83 -5.86 -5.46 -12.73
CA GLN A 83 -5.45 -6.85 -12.73
C GLN A 83 -5.09 -7.33 -11.31
N VAL A 84 -4.19 -6.64 -10.62
CA VAL A 84 -3.78 -6.97 -9.24
C VAL A 84 -4.96 -6.94 -8.27
N TYR A 85 -5.87 -5.97 -8.44
CA TYR A 85 -7.09 -5.91 -7.63
C TYR A 85 -8.02 -7.09 -7.91
N ALA A 86 -8.25 -7.41 -9.17
CA ALA A 86 -9.13 -8.50 -9.56
C ALA A 86 -8.58 -9.86 -9.11
N ASP A 87 -7.27 -10.07 -9.27
CA ASP A 87 -6.57 -11.27 -8.82
C ASP A 87 -6.73 -11.48 -7.32
N PHE A 88 -6.32 -10.52 -6.54
CA PHE A 88 -6.31 -10.65 -5.09
C PHE A 88 -7.71 -10.62 -4.47
N SER A 89 -8.60 -9.75 -4.96
CA SER A 89 -9.98 -9.76 -4.48
C SER A 89 -10.75 -11.00 -4.93
N GLY A 90 -10.44 -11.54 -6.10
CA GLY A 90 -11.00 -12.80 -6.61
C GLY A 90 -10.60 -13.98 -5.71
N TYR A 91 -9.32 -14.11 -5.39
CA TYR A 91 -8.86 -15.11 -4.44
C TYR A 91 -9.56 -14.97 -3.07
N THR A 92 -9.67 -13.75 -2.56
CA THR A 92 -10.37 -13.48 -1.29
C THR A 92 -11.83 -13.90 -1.33
N ASP A 93 -12.53 -13.65 -2.44
CA ASP A 93 -13.94 -14.03 -2.61
C ASP A 93 -14.08 -15.56 -2.64
N ILE A 94 -13.23 -16.28 -3.38
CA ILE A 94 -13.20 -17.76 -3.40
C ILE A 94 -12.94 -18.29 -1.99
N ALA A 95 -11.91 -17.78 -1.30
CA ALA A 95 -11.58 -18.19 0.06
C ALA A 95 -12.76 -17.97 1.03
N THR A 96 -13.46 -16.84 0.89
CA THR A 96 -14.64 -16.52 1.69
C THR A 96 -15.78 -17.50 1.42
N GLY A 97 -16.07 -17.79 0.15
CA GLY A 97 -17.11 -18.74 -0.22
C GLY A 97 -16.81 -20.17 0.27
N VAL A 98 -15.58 -20.65 0.06
CA VAL A 98 -15.13 -21.97 0.55
C VAL A 98 -15.21 -22.05 2.08
N ALA A 99 -14.73 -21.02 2.79
CA ALA A 99 -14.84 -20.96 4.25
C ALA A 99 -16.30 -21.01 4.72
N MET A 100 -17.21 -20.31 4.04
CA MET A 100 -18.64 -20.34 4.35
C MET A 100 -19.26 -21.74 4.16
N LEU A 101 -18.85 -22.48 3.13
CA LEU A 101 -19.28 -23.89 2.95
C LEU A 101 -18.81 -24.79 4.09
N MET A 102 -17.70 -24.44 4.74
CA MET A 102 -17.15 -25.15 5.91
C MET A 102 -17.69 -24.61 7.26
N GLY A 103 -18.57 -23.61 7.25
CA GLY A 103 -19.14 -23.01 8.47
C GLY A 103 -18.34 -21.86 9.07
N PHE A 104 -17.33 -21.35 8.36
CA PHE A 104 -16.48 -20.27 8.88
C PHE A 104 -16.73 -18.98 8.13
N TYR A 105 -16.69 -17.86 8.85
CA TYR A 105 -16.82 -16.51 8.29
C TYR A 105 -15.51 -15.78 8.38
N LEU A 106 -14.99 -15.38 7.22
CA LEU A 106 -13.77 -14.61 7.10
C LEU A 106 -14.07 -13.11 7.16
N PRO A 107 -13.15 -12.29 7.68
CA PRO A 107 -13.32 -10.83 7.69
C PRO A 107 -13.23 -10.27 6.27
N LYS A 108 -13.95 -9.15 6.03
CA LYS A 108 -13.89 -8.43 4.76
C LYS A 108 -12.47 -7.91 4.50
N ASN A 109 -11.95 -8.17 3.30
CA ASN A 109 -10.58 -7.77 2.91
C ASN A 109 -10.53 -6.61 1.91
N PHE A 110 -11.58 -6.40 1.11
CA PHE A 110 -11.69 -5.31 0.14
C PHE A 110 -13.02 -4.57 0.27
N ASN A 111 -12.98 -3.24 0.06
CA ASN A 111 -14.17 -2.39 0.04
C ASN A 111 -14.06 -1.27 -1.00
N SER A 112 -14.12 -1.62 -2.30
CA SER A 112 -13.99 -0.67 -3.41
C SER A 112 -12.78 0.28 -3.23
N PRO A 113 -11.54 -0.23 -3.24
CA PRO A 113 -10.36 0.55 -2.87
C PRO A 113 -10.12 1.76 -3.78
N TYR A 114 -10.44 1.65 -5.07
CA TYR A 114 -10.27 2.75 -6.03
C TYR A 114 -11.30 3.89 -5.90
N LYS A 115 -12.29 3.76 -4.99
CA LYS A 115 -13.14 4.88 -4.57
C LYS A 115 -12.50 5.71 -3.44
N ALA A 116 -11.29 5.36 -3.01
CA ALA A 116 -10.57 6.11 -1.98
C ALA A 116 -10.15 7.49 -2.51
N ARG A 117 -10.32 8.52 -1.67
CA ARG A 117 -9.97 9.91 -1.99
C ARG A 117 -8.54 10.28 -1.59
N ASN A 118 -7.84 9.39 -0.90
CA ASN A 118 -6.48 9.58 -0.43
C ASN A 118 -5.84 8.24 -0.02
N ALA A 119 -4.51 8.22 0.12
CA ALA A 119 -3.76 7.02 0.48
C ALA A 119 -4.20 6.38 1.82
N GLY A 120 -4.54 7.18 2.82
CA GLY A 120 -5.02 6.66 4.11
C GLY A 120 -6.41 6.00 4.01
N GLU A 121 -7.30 6.52 3.15
CA GLU A 121 -8.59 5.89 2.87
C GLU A 121 -8.41 4.62 2.01
N PHE A 122 -7.45 4.62 1.08
CA PHE A 122 -7.11 3.45 0.29
C PHE A 122 -6.77 2.25 1.18
N TRP A 123 -5.88 2.40 2.14
CA TRP A 123 -5.49 1.34 3.07
C TRP A 123 -6.61 0.88 4.02
N LYS A 124 -7.66 1.67 4.21
CA LYS A 124 -8.88 1.25 4.91
C LYS A 124 -9.82 0.41 4.05
N ARG A 125 -9.55 0.34 2.74
CA ARG A 125 -10.37 -0.33 1.73
C ARG A 125 -9.65 -1.47 1.02
N TRP A 126 -8.32 -1.43 0.98
CA TRP A 126 -7.43 -2.41 0.40
C TRP A 126 -6.82 -3.28 1.50
N HIS A 127 -6.86 -4.61 1.31
CA HIS A 127 -6.27 -5.60 2.22
C HIS A 127 -6.52 -5.27 3.71
N ILE A 128 -7.80 -5.11 4.04
CA ILE A 128 -8.25 -4.55 5.33
C ILE A 128 -7.74 -5.37 6.51
N SER A 129 -7.69 -6.70 6.35
CA SER A 129 -7.21 -7.60 7.41
C SER A 129 -5.72 -7.39 7.72
N LEU A 130 -4.88 -7.20 6.69
CA LEU A 130 -3.46 -6.85 6.86
C LEU A 130 -3.30 -5.45 7.46
N SER A 131 -4.03 -4.46 6.95
CA SER A 131 -3.97 -3.09 7.47
C SER A 131 -4.31 -3.02 8.96
N LYS A 132 -5.32 -3.79 9.40
CA LYS A 132 -5.66 -3.93 10.82
C LYS A 132 -4.59 -4.69 11.60
N TRP A 133 -4.00 -5.72 11.00
CA TRP A 133 -2.92 -6.47 11.64
C TRP A 133 -1.69 -5.57 11.87
N LEU A 134 -1.25 -4.84 10.84
CA LEU A 134 -0.15 -3.88 10.96
C LEU A 134 -0.47 -2.76 11.97
N GLN A 135 -1.71 -2.31 12.03
CA GLN A 135 -2.14 -1.31 13.00
C GLN A 135 -2.00 -1.83 14.43
N ASP A 136 -2.49 -3.04 14.71
CA ASP A 136 -2.58 -3.55 16.08
C ASP A 136 -1.26 -4.12 16.59
N TYR A 137 -0.47 -4.76 15.72
CA TYR A 137 0.76 -5.44 16.12
C TYR A 137 2.04 -4.65 15.84
N LEU A 138 1.96 -3.58 15.06
CA LEU A 138 3.12 -2.75 14.73
C LEU A 138 2.87 -1.28 15.10
N TYR A 139 1.88 -0.64 14.50
CA TYR A 139 1.65 0.80 14.68
C TYR A 139 1.32 1.20 16.12
N ILE A 140 0.39 0.50 16.76
CA ILE A 140 -0.02 0.78 18.15
C ILE A 140 1.12 0.48 19.15
N PRO A 141 1.84 -0.67 19.08
CA PRO A 141 2.98 -0.94 19.94
C PRO A 141 4.15 0.06 19.78
N LEU A 142 4.36 0.64 18.59
CA LEU A 142 5.31 1.72 18.38
C LEU A 142 4.90 3.05 19.04
N GLY A 143 3.68 3.12 19.61
CA GLY A 143 3.12 4.30 20.28
C GLY A 143 2.01 4.99 19.49
N GLY A 144 1.76 4.57 18.26
CA GLY A 144 0.64 5.04 17.43
C GLY A 144 0.63 6.55 17.22
N ASN A 145 -0.51 7.18 17.53
CA ASN A 145 -0.68 8.64 17.42
C ASN A 145 -0.22 9.41 18.69
N ARG A 146 0.22 8.72 19.73
CA ARG A 146 0.42 9.36 21.04
C ARG A 146 1.88 9.60 21.37
N ASN A 147 2.71 8.57 21.25
CA ASN A 147 4.10 8.58 21.70
C ASN A 147 4.99 7.85 20.70
N GLY A 148 6.30 8.17 20.71
CA GLY A 148 7.34 7.36 20.11
C GLY A 148 7.93 6.42 21.16
N THR A 149 8.28 5.22 20.76
CA THR A 149 9.03 4.27 21.55
C THR A 149 10.46 4.19 21.03
N PHE A 150 11.35 3.56 21.78
CA PHE A 150 12.69 3.24 21.26
C PHE A 150 12.61 2.48 19.92
N GLY A 151 11.63 1.59 19.80
CA GLY A 151 11.39 0.85 18.55
C GLY A 151 11.13 1.73 17.33
N SER A 152 10.41 2.85 17.50
CA SER A 152 10.14 3.80 16.40
C SER A 152 11.42 4.34 15.75
N TYR A 153 12.40 4.65 16.55
CA TYR A 153 13.69 5.19 16.07
C TYR A 153 14.65 4.08 15.62
N ALA A 154 14.65 2.96 16.34
CA ALA A 154 15.51 1.81 16.03
C ALA A 154 15.17 1.17 14.68
N ILE A 155 13.89 1.10 14.31
CA ILE A 155 13.45 0.54 13.02
C ILE A 155 13.97 1.40 11.86
N ILE A 156 13.71 2.69 11.87
CA ILE A 156 14.17 3.59 10.79
C ILE A 156 15.69 3.59 10.65
N LEU A 157 16.42 3.67 11.78
CA LEU A 157 17.88 3.64 11.77
C LEU A 157 18.41 2.26 11.33
N GLY A 158 17.78 1.19 11.76
CA GLY A 158 18.14 -0.17 11.36
C GLY A 158 17.93 -0.41 9.87
N ILE A 159 16.80 0.03 9.30
CA ILE A 159 16.54 -0.05 7.85
C ILE A 159 17.58 0.78 7.08
N ALA A 160 17.86 2.02 7.52
CA ALA A 160 18.84 2.87 6.86
C ALA A 160 20.26 2.27 6.92
N PHE A 161 20.65 1.69 8.06
CA PHE A 161 21.93 1.00 8.23
C PHE A 161 22.04 -0.19 7.28
N LEU A 162 21.04 -1.08 7.26
CA LEU A 162 21.02 -2.24 6.37
C LEU A 162 21.03 -1.82 4.90
N ALA A 163 20.24 -0.81 4.54
CA ALA A 163 20.21 -0.25 3.19
C ALA A 163 21.58 0.24 2.75
N SER A 164 22.26 0.99 3.60
CA SER A 164 23.58 1.55 3.32
C SER A 164 24.66 0.46 3.22
N ALA A 165 24.61 -0.53 4.10
CA ALA A 165 25.52 -1.66 4.09
C ALA A 165 25.40 -2.51 2.83
N LEU A 166 24.17 -2.84 2.42
CA LEU A 166 23.87 -3.62 1.20
C LEU A 166 24.23 -2.84 -0.08
N ALA A 167 23.93 -1.54 -0.12
CA ALA A 167 24.31 -0.68 -1.23
C ALA A 167 25.80 -0.31 -1.25
N LYS A 168 26.58 -0.68 -0.21
CA LYS A 168 27.98 -0.24 0.00
C LYS A 168 28.14 1.28 -0.10
N ASN A 169 27.11 2.03 0.30
CA ASN A 169 27.05 3.47 0.21
C ASN A 169 26.59 4.09 1.53
N TRP A 170 27.54 4.55 2.32
CA TRP A 170 27.30 5.09 3.66
C TRP A 170 26.72 6.52 3.68
N TRP A 171 26.69 7.20 2.54
CA TRP A 171 26.05 8.52 2.43
C TRP A 171 24.55 8.46 2.78
N VAL A 172 23.86 7.39 2.40
CA VAL A 172 22.45 7.18 2.74
C VAL A 172 22.24 7.15 4.24
N PHE A 173 23.10 6.42 4.95
CA PHE A 173 23.05 6.35 6.42
C PHE A 173 23.36 7.70 7.07
N GLY A 174 24.38 8.41 6.56
CA GLY A 174 24.72 9.76 7.01
C GLY A 174 23.57 10.74 6.86
N VAL A 175 22.90 10.77 5.71
CA VAL A 175 21.73 11.61 5.44
C VAL A 175 20.59 11.27 6.41
N VAL A 176 20.29 9.97 6.61
CA VAL A 176 19.23 9.55 7.56
C VAL A 176 19.58 9.93 8.99
N LEU A 177 20.84 9.83 9.41
CA LEU A 177 21.26 10.29 10.74
C LEU A 177 21.06 11.80 10.92
N VAL A 178 21.41 12.61 9.92
CA VAL A 178 21.17 14.06 9.95
C VAL A 178 19.68 14.36 10.04
N ILE A 179 18.85 13.72 9.25
CA ILE A 179 17.39 13.87 9.29
C ILE A 179 16.86 13.45 10.67
N ALA A 180 17.31 12.33 11.22
CA ALA A 180 16.91 11.85 12.53
C ALA A 180 17.32 12.85 13.64
N ALA A 181 18.52 13.41 13.57
CA ALA A 181 18.99 14.44 14.50
C ALA A 181 18.13 15.72 14.42
N VAL A 182 17.83 16.21 13.21
CA VAL A 182 16.94 17.36 13.01
C VAL A 182 15.54 17.07 13.56
N LEU A 183 14.98 15.90 13.28
CA LEU A 183 13.67 15.51 13.82
C LEU A 183 13.69 15.42 15.34
N ALA A 184 14.76 14.87 15.95
CA ALA A 184 14.91 14.79 17.39
C ALA A 184 14.96 16.20 18.02
N ILE A 185 15.67 17.14 17.41
CA ILE A 185 15.70 18.55 17.82
C ILE A 185 14.30 19.17 17.73
N LEU A 186 13.62 19.01 16.59
CA LEU A 186 12.27 19.52 16.39
C LEU A 186 11.28 18.95 17.42
N ILE A 187 11.34 17.63 17.68
CA ILE A 187 10.51 16.95 18.67
C ILE A 187 10.77 17.50 20.09
N THR A 188 12.01 17.85 20.40
CA THR A 188 12.39 18.36 21.73
C THR A 188 11.96 19.80 21.92
N PHE A 189 12.20 20.67 20.95
CA PHE A 189 11.98 22.10 21.06
C PHE A 189 10.60 22.58 20.61
N CYS A 190 9.96 21.85 19.64
CA CYS A 190 8.65 22.20 19.09
C CYS A 190 7.55 21.28 19.60
N GLN A 191 7.21 21.39 20.88
CA GLN A 191 6.21 20.54 21.54
C GLN A 191 4.84 20.52 20.82
N LYS A 192 4.49 21.62 20.14
CA LYS A 192 3.26 21.73 19.34
C LYS A 192 3.16 20.67 18.26
N TYR A 193 4.26 20.34 17.58
CA TYR A 193 4.29 19.39 16.46
C TYR A 193 4.77 17.99 16.86
N ARG A 194 5.19 17.81 18.10
CA ARG A 194 5.76 16.55 18.60
C ARG A 194 4.89 15.33 18.31
N LYS A 195 3.61 15.39 18.68
CA LYS A 195 2.68 14.25 18.49
C LYS A 195 2.49 13.92 17.03
N GLU A 196 2.47 14.93 16.18
CA GLU A 196 2.29 14.76 14.74
C GLU A 196 3.51 14.13 14.10
N LEU A 197 4.71 14.62 14.39
CA LEU A 197 5.97 14.08 13.89
C LEU A 197 6.17 12.62 14.31
N ILE A 198 5.93 12.30 15.57
CA ILE A 198 6.04 10.94 16.09
C ILE A 198 5.03 10.00 15.39
N SER A 199 3.78 10.44 15.22
CA SER A 199 2.77 9.68 14.50
C SER A 199 3.18 9.43 13.04
N ASP A 200 3.86 10.39 12.42
CA ASP A 200 4.33 10.26 11.05
C ASP A 200 5.51 9.28 10.94
N ILE A 201 6.44 9.30 11.89
CA ILE A 201 7.52 8.31 12.00
C ILE A 201 6.91 6.91 12.14
N ASN A 202 6.00 6.70 13.10
CA ASN A 202 5.37 5.39 13.31
C ASN A 202 4.61 4.88 12.08
N ARG A 203 3.98 5.78 11.30
CA ARG A 203 3.34 5.42 10.02
C ARG A 203 4.37 5.02 8.98
N MET A 204 5.44 5.78 8.85
CA MET A 204 6.51 5.47 7.89
C MET A 204 7.13 4.11 8.21
N ASP A 205 7.49 3.84 9.48
CA ASP A 205 8.00 2.54 9.93
C ASP A 205 7.04 1.40 9.59
N THR A 206 5.74 1.62 9.89
CA THR A 206 4.70 0.62 9.61
C THR A 206 4.60 0.32 8.11
N MET A 207 4.69 1.34 7.26
CA MET A 207 4.61 1.16 5.80
C MET A 207 5.89 0.56 5.21
N LEU A 208 7.07 0.94 5.72
CA LEU A 208 8.35 0.34 5.31
C LEU A 208 8.39 -1.15 5.65
N LEU A 209 8.03 -1.51 6.89
CA LEU A 209 7.97 -2.91 7.31
C LEU A 209 6.86 -3.67 6.61
N GLY A 210 5.71 -3.03 6.35
CA GLY A 210 4.65 -3.59 5.53
C GLY A 210 5.10 -3.86 4.09
N GLY A 211 5.95 -3.01 3.52
CA GLY A 211 6.60 -3.24 2.23
C GLY A 211 7.53 -4.47 2.28
N LEU A 212 8.44 -4.54 3.24
CA LEU A 212 9.35 -5.68 3.43
C LEU A 212 8.61 -7.00 3.70
N TRP A 213 7.42 -6.95 4.29
CA TRP A 213 6.58 -8.13 4.46
C TRP A 213 6.12 -8.74 3.11
N HIS A 214 5.96 -7.93 2.07
CA HIS A 214 5.63 -8.41 0.72
C HIS A 214 6.80 -9.10 0.00
N GLY A 215 8.04 -8.86 0.43
CA GLY A 215 9.22 -9.51 -0.11
C GLY A 215 10.52 -8.81 0.27
N ALA A 216 11.60 -9.57 0.33
CA ALA A 216 12.94 -9.08 0.66
C ALA A 216 13.60 -8.41 -0.57
N SER A 217 12.97 -7.36 -1.10
CA SER A 217 13.45 -6.60 -2.25
C SER A 217 13.34 -5.10 -1.98
N TRP A 218 14.29 -4.34 -2.54
CA TRP A 218 14.28 -2.87 -2.54
C TRP A 218 13.00 -2.30 -3.11
N ASN A 219 12.44 -2.92 -4.14
CA ASN A 219 11.21 -2.48 -4.78
C ASN A 219 10.03 -2.46 -3.81
N PHE A 220 9.90 -3.49 -2.96
CA PHE A 220 8.85 -3.54 -1.94
C PHE A 220 9.06 -2.53 -0.82
N MET A 221 10.32 -2.28 -0.43
CA MET A 221 10.64 -1.26 0.56
C MET A 221 10.33 0.14 0.03
N ILE A 222 10.73 0.43 -1.23
CA ILE A 222 10.42 1.69 -1.91
C ILE A 222 8.91 1.84 -2.05
N TRP A 223 8.21 0.80 -2.47
CA TRP A 223 6.75 0.79 -2.56
C TRP A 223 6.08 1.11 -1.22
N GLY A 224 6.52 0.48 -0.13
CA GLY A 224 6.04 0.79 1.22
C GLY A 224 6.32 2.24 1.62
N GLY A 225 7.55 2.72 1.37
CA GLY A 225 7.97 4.10 1.62
C GLY A 225 7.13 5.13 0.85
N LEU A 226 6.86 4.89 -0.44
CA LEU A 226 6.01 5.76 -1.27
C LEU A 226 4.57 5.82 -0.75
N ASN A 227 4.02 4.70 -0.28
CA ASN A 227 2.69 4.69 0.34
C ASN A 227 2.68 5.47 1.67
N GLY A 228 3.71 5.29 2.51
CA GLY A 228 3.91 6.08 3.72
C GLY A 228 3.99 7.57 3.40
N LEU A 229 4.85 7.94 2.46
CA LEU A 229 5.03 9.32 2.01
C LEU A 229 3.73 9.93 1.47
N GLY A 230 2.97 9.18 0.68
CA GLY A 230 1.65 9.62 0.17
C GLY A 230 0.66 9.97 1.29
N MET A 231 0.67 9.20 2.39
CA MET A 231 -0.15 9.53 3.56
C MET A 231 0.33 10.79 4.28
N LEU A 232 1.66 10.99 4.40
CA LEU A 232 2.25 12.18 5.02
C LEU A 232 1.98 13.43 4.18
N ILE A 233 2.20 13.36 2.87
CA ILE A 233 1.92 14.46 1.94
C ILE A 233 0.45 14.85 2.00
N TYR A 234 -0.48 13.89 1.98
CA TYR A 234 -1.90 14.19 2.07
C TYR A 234 -2.26 14.87 3.39
N ARG A 235 -1.70 14.43 4.51
CA ARG A 235 -1.92 15.03 5.82
C ARG A 235 -1.41 16.46 5.87
N PHE A 236 -0.18 16.69 5.40
CA PHE A 236 0.40 18.02 5.27
C PHE A 236 -0.47 18.92 4.38
N TRP A 237 -0.83 18.42 3.19
CA TRP A 237 -1.71 19.13 2.26
C TRP A 237 -3.04 19.54 2.89
N LYS A 238 -3.64 18.66 3.67
CA LYS A 238 -4.89 18.93 4.37
C LYS A 238 -4.75 20.04 5.41
N SER A 239 -3.60 20.17 6.06
CA SER A 239 -3.32 21.20 7.06
C SER A 239 -2.99 22.57 6.45
N CYS A 240 -2.58 22.61 5.16
CA CYS A 240 -2.26 23.85 4.47
C CYS A 240 -3.50 24.69 4.20
N ASN A 241 -3.37 26.02 4.33
CA ASN A 241 -4.40 26.95 3.89
C ASN A 241 -4.44 27.06 2.36
N VAL A 242 -5.46 27.71 1.83
CA VAL A 242 -5.66 27.84 0.38
C VAL A 242 -4.48 28.54 -0.32
N TYR A 243 -3.92 29.55 0.28
CA TYR A 243 -2.81 30.32 -0.29
C TYR A 243 -1.55 29.45 -0.47
N VAL A 244 -1.19 28.67 0.57
CA VAL A 244 -0.08 27.72 0.48
C VAL A 244 -0.32 26.65 -0.60
N ARG A 245 -1.53 26.12 -0.70
CA ARG A 245 -1.87 25.15 -1.75
C ARG A 245 -1.73 25.75 -3.13
N THR A 246 -2.25 26.96 -3.34
CA THR A 246 -2.13 27.67 -4.64
C THR A 246 -0.67 27.95 -4.97
N LEU A 247 0.14 28.40 -4.00
CA LEU A 247 1.57 28.62 -4.18
C LEU A 247 2.29 27.33 -4.59
N VAL A 248 2.06 26.22 -3.90
CA VAL A 248 2.68 24.92 -4.22
C VAL A 248 2.28 24.46 -5.63
N ILE A 249 1.01 24.56 -5.99
CA ILE A 249 0.55 24.23 -7.35
C ILE A 249 1.24 25.11 -8.37
N GLY A 250 1.31 26.43 -8.14
CA GLY A 250 2.00 27.38 -9.02
C GLY A 250 3.48 27.06 -9.20
N LEU A 251 4.19 26.71 -8.10
CA LEU A 251 5.59 26.28 -8.16
C LEU A 251 5.77 24.99 -8.95
N VAL A 252 4.90 24.01 -8.76
CA VAL A 252 4.94 22.75 -9.53
C VAL A 252 4.72 23.03 -11.02
N CYS A 253 3.72 23.83 -11.38
CA CYS A 253 3.47 24.20 -12.76
C CYS A 253 4.66 24.97 -13.37
N LEU A 254 5.25 25.90 -12.63
CA LEU A 254 6.42 26.66 -13.05
C LEU A 254 7.63 25.74 -13.25
N THR A 255 7.85 24.79 -12.34
CA THR A 255 8.93 23.79 -12.47
C THR A 255 8.76 22.95 -13.74
N PHE A 256 7.52 22.47 -13.99
CA PHE A 256 7.23 21.76 -15.26
C PHE A 256 7.46 22.62 -16.48
N TYR A 257 7.06 23.89 -16.45
CA TYR A 257 7.30 24.82 -17.54
C TYR A 257 8.81 25.06 -17.81
N ILE A 258 9.58 25.27 -16.73
CA ILE A 258 11.03 25.44 -16.81
C ILE A 258 11.70 24.16 -17.33
N LEU A 259 11.32 23.00 -16.84
CA LEU A 259 11.84 21.72 -17.32
C LEU A 259 11.53 21.51 -18.80
N LYS A 260 10.32 21.82 -19.23
CA LYS A 260 9.94 21.74 -20.65
C LYS A 260 10.77 22.66 -21.53
N THR A 261 11.16 23.86 -21.07
CA THR A 261 11.91 24.85 -21.85
C THR A 261 13.42 24.67 -21.75
N ALA A 262 13.94 24.20 -20.61
CA ALA A 262 15.37 24.04 -20.33
C ALA A 262 15.93 22.68 -20.72
N VAL A 263 15.10 21.63 -20.74
CA VAL A 263 15.51 20.26 -21.09
C VAL A 263 15.35 20.07 -22.61
N PRO A 264 16.35 19.51 -23.34
CA PRO A 264 16.20 19.17 -24.75
C PRO A 264 14.92 18.34 -25.00
N ALA A 265 14.22 18.65 -26.08
CA ALA A 265 12.94 18.01 -26.40
C ALA A 265 13.04 16.50 -26.45
N SER A 266 14.16 15.92 -26.91
CA SER A 266 14.42 14.48 -26.91
C SER A 266 14.42 13.87 -25.50
N VAL A 267 15.06 14.57 -24.54
CA VAL A 267 15.13 14.11 -23.14
C VAL A 267 13.80 14.34 -22.42
N PHE A 268 13.14 15.47 -22.66
CA PHE A 268 11.83 15.76 -22.09
C PHE A 268 10.80 14.76 -22.58
N ASN A 269 10.77 14.46 -23.88
CA ASN A 269 9.85 13.50 -24.48
C ASN A 269 10.06 12.07 -23.92
N MET A 270 11.29 11.68 -23.61
CA MET A 270 11.58 10.39 -23.01
C MET A 270 10.90 10.20 -21.65
N PHE A 271 10.70 11.27 -20.87
CA PHE A 271 10.12 11.21 -19.53
C PHE A 271 8.66 11.67 -19.45
N PHE A 272 8.24 12.61 -20.29
CA PHE A 272 6.97 13.32 -20.12
C PHE A 272 6.05 13.29 -21.35
N VAL A 273 6.57 13.06 -22.54
CA VAL A 273 5.78 12.97 -23.77
C VAL A 273 5.96 11.59 -24.35
N TRP A 274 4.90 10.84 -24.25
CA TRP A 274 4.84 9.46 -24.71
C TRP A 274 4.35 9.50 -26.16
N THR A 275 5.28 9.47 -27.09
CA THR A 275 5.00 9.36 -28.53
C THR A 275 4.92 7.92 -28.95
#